data_efaea458170e1329fe0514dab0159187
#
_entry.id   efaea458170e1329fe0514dab0159187
#
_cell.length_a   1.000
_cell.length_b   1.000
_cell.length_c   1.000
_cell.angle_alpha   90.00
_cell.angle_beta   90.00
_cell.angle_gamma   90.00
#
_symmetry.space_group_name_H-M   'P 1'
#
loop_
_entity.id
_entity.type
_entity.pdbx_description
1 polymer ?
#
loop_
_entity_poly.entity_id
_entity_poly.type
_entity_poly.pdbx_seq_one_letter_code
_entity_poly.pdbx_strand_id
1 'polypeptide(L)'
;MADQKIENLLNLALNATRREREKSLELDVGYSIDDREWELIVKYSGTLNELREIGIQVVELSNEFAILTVPESLVERLADFPQIEYVEKPKRLFFQAANGRRVSCVPPVQNPPFSLFGSGVLVAIIDSGIDYTNPDFRNDDGDRK
;
A
#
# COMPACT_ATOMS: atom_id res chain seq x y z
N MET A 1 -23.12 6.19 13.62
CA MET A 1 -22.99 6.49 12.17
C MET A 1 -21.55 6.23 11.83
N ALA A 2 -21.25 5.43 10.81
CA ALA A 2 -19.88 5.31 10.32
C ALA A 2 -19.45 6.72 9.90
N ASP A 3 -18.33 7.20 10.45
CA ASP A 3 -17.84 8.53 10.11
C ASP A 3 -17.36 8.49 8.65
N GLN A 4 -17.78 9.47 7.87
CA GLN A 4 -17.42 9.55 6.44
C GLN A 4 -15.91 9.71 6.20
N LYS A 5 -15.13 10.07 7.23
CA LYS A 5 -13.67 10.19 7.15
C LYS A 5 -12.95 8.85 7.21
N ILE A 6 -13.56 7.81 7.78
CA ILE A 6 -12.94 6.50 7.93
C ILE A 6 -13.34 5.60 6.76
N GLU A 7 -12.34 4.99 6.09
CA GLU A 7 -12.55 4.05 4.99
C GLU A 7 -13.51 2.92 5.38
N ASN A 8 -14.40 2.53 4.47
CA ASN A 8 -15.39 1.47 4.73
C ASN A 8 -14.73 0.13 5.09
N LEU A 9 -13.59 -0.21 4.50
CA LEU A 9 -12.87 -1.45 4.78
C LEU A 9 -12.25 -1.42 6.19
N LEU A 10 -11.75 -0.26 6.63
CA LEU A 10 -11.27 -0.07 8.00
C LEU A 10 -12.44 -0.14 9.00
N ASN A 11 -13.56 0.50 8.73
CA ASN A 11 -14.77 0.39 9.53
C ASN A 11 -15.23 -1.07 9.68
N LEU A 12 -15.20 -1.83 8.58
CA LEU A 12 -15.54 -3.25 8.61
C LEU A 12 -14.55 -4.04 9.48
N ALA A 13 -13.25 -3.74 9.38
CA ALA A 13 -12.22 -4.40 10.17
C ALA A 13 -12.35 -4.11 11.67
N LEU A 14 -12.69 -2.88 12.06
CA LEU A 14 -12.91 -2.48 13.46
C LEU A 14 -14.13 -3.18 14.07
N ASN A 15 -15.19 -3.37 13.27
CA ASN A 15 -16.43 -4.02 13.72
C ASN A 15 -16.39 -5.55 13.63
N ALA A 16 -15.41 -6.13 12.91
CA ALA A 16 -15.27 -7.57 12.77
C ALA A 16 -14.64 -8.20 14.00
N THR A 17 -15.10 -9.39 14.36
CA THR A 17 -14.43 -10.20 15.39
C THR A 17 -13.05 -10.65 14.89
N ARG A 18 -12.13 -10.94 15.82
CA ARG A 18 -10.80 -11.47 15.46
C ARG A 18 -10.90 -12.67 14.52
N ARG A 19 -11.83 -13.60 14.75
CA ARG A 19 -12.02 -14.79 13.92
C ARG A 19 -12.51 -14.48 12.51
N GLU A 20 -13.26 -13.40 12.33
CA GLU A 20 -13.70 -12.93 11.01
C GLU A 20 -12.57 -12.23 10.27
N ARG A 21 -11.79 -11.41 10.97
CA ARG A 21 -10.58 -10.77 10.40
C ARG A 21 -9.59 -11.83 9.89
N GLU A 22 -9.28 -12.85 10.68
CA GLU A 22 -8.36 -13.94 10.32
C GLU A 22 -8.78 -14.73 9.06
N LYS A 23 -10.06 -14.71 8.70
CA LYS A 23 -10.57 -15.36 7.47
C LYS A 23 -10.43 -14.51 6.22
N SER A 24 -10.15 -13.23 6.37
CA SER A 24 -10.03 -12.29 5.27
C SER A 24 -8.57 -11.90 5.05
N LEU A 25 -8.11 -11.99 3.81
CA LEU A 25 -6.77 -11.57 3.44
C LEU A 25 -6.57 -10.05 3.55
N GLU A 26 -7.66 -9.28 3.63
CA GLU A 26 -7.63 -7.82 3.57
C GLU A 26 -7.89 -7.14 4.91
N LEU A 27 -8.64 -7.75 5.83
CA LEU A 27 -9.10 -7.07 7.03
C LEU A 27 -7.99 -6.82 8.05
N ASP A 28 -7.00 -7.72 8.18
CA ASP A 28 -5.90 -7.58 9.15
C ASP A 28 -4.69 -6.81 8.62
N VAL A 29 -4.72 -6.33 7.38
CA VAL A 29 -3.58 -5.57 6.83
C VAL A 29 -3.40 -4.27 7.60
N GLY A 30 -2.19 -4.05 8.13
CA GLY A 30 -1.85 -2.90 8.96
C GLY A 30 -2.17 -3.05 10.45
N TYR A 31 -2.65 -4.22 10.90
CA TYR A 31 -2.92 -4.49 12.31
C TYR A 31 -1.81 -5.33 12.96
N SER A 32 -1.22 -4.81 14.04
CA SER A 32 -0.34 -5.56 14.94
C SER A 32 -1.17 -6.22 16.04
N ILE A 33 -1.17 -7.55 16.07
CA ILE A 33 -1.90 -8.32 17.08
C ILE A 33 -1.23 -8.20 18.46
N ASP A 34 0.09 -8.14 18.48
CA ASP A 34 0.87 -8.12 19.72
C ASP A 34 0.73 -6.78 20.45
N ASP A 35 0.78 -5.68 19.71
CA ASP A 35 0.71 -4.33 20.26
C ASP A 35 -0.73 -3.79 20.31
N ARG A 36 -1.66 -4.42 19.57
CA ARG A 36 -3.04 -3.98 19.37
C ARG A 36 -3.12 -2.59 18.76
N GLU A 37 -2.30 -2.37 17.76
CA GLU A 37 -2.15 -1.11 17.04
C GLU A 37 -2.44 -1.28 15.55
N TRP A 38 -2.94 -0.20 14.95
CA TRP A 38 -3.13 -0.08 13.53
C TRP A 38 -2.08 0.84 12.92
N GLU A 39 -1.47 0.43 11.84
CA GLU A 39 -0.78 1.32 10.92
C GLU A 39 -1.79 1.84 9.91
N LEU A 40 -2.00 3.15 9.88
CA LEU A 40 -3.02 3.80 9.06
C LEU A 40 -2.39 4.87 8.19
N ILE A 41 -2.95 5.05 7.00
CA ILE A 41 -2.60 6.16 6.10
C ILE A 41 -3.68 7.23 6.28
N VAL A 42 -3.25 8.47 6.49
CA VAL A 42 -4.17 9.60 6.64
C VAL A 42 -3.87 10.69 5.64
N LYS A 43 -4.93 11.32 5.14
CA LYS A 43 -4.88 12.62 4.49
C LYS A 43 -5.27 13.65 5.54
N TYR A 44 -4.49 14.74 5.65
CA TYR A 44 -4.70 15.76 6.65
C TYR A 44 -4.47 17.16 6.11
N SER A 45 -4.88 18.19 6.85
CA SER A 45 -4.54 19.59 6.61
C SER A 45 -4.05 20.24 7.90
N GLY A 46 -3.04 21.11 7.80
CA GLY A 46 -2.47 21.80 8.96
C GLY A 46 -1.42 20.96 9.72
N THR A 47 -1.54 20.79 11.04
CA THR A 47 -0.53 20.14 11.88
C THR A 47 -1.09 18.90 12.60
N LEU A 48 -0.24 17.91 12.84
CA LEU A 48 -0.57 16.67 13.55
C LEU A 48 -0.01 16.63 14.98
N ASN A 49 0.34 17.79 15.55
CA ASN A 49 0.96 17.83 16.89
C ASN A 49 0.04 17.30 17.98
N GLU A 50 -1.27 17.58 17.92
CA GLU A 50 -2.24 17.08 18.87
C GLU A 50 -2.29 15.54 18.92
N LEU A 51 -2.06 14.87 17.78
CA LEU A 51 -2.00 13.41 17.73
C LEU A 51 -0.75 12.88 18.43
N ARG A 52 0.39 13.58 18.28
CA ARG A 52 1.64 13.21 18.99
C ARG A 52 1.50 13.38 20.51
N GLU A 53 0.81 14.43 20.96
CA GLU A 53 0.58 14.68 22.38
C GLU A 53 -0.25 13.58 23.07
N ILE A 54 -1.14 12.93 22.35
CA ILE A 54 -1.92 11.79 22.86
C ILE A 54 -1.23 10.43 22.64
N GLY A 55 0.03 10.41 22.19
CA GLY A 55 0.85 9.22 22.08
C GLY A 55 0.77 8.49 20.75
N ILE A 56 0.13 9.05 19.73
CA ILE A 56 0.12 8.49 18.39
C ILE A 56 1.45 8.75 17.70
N GLN A 57 2.08 7.73 17.15
CA GLN A 57 3.28 7.89 16.34
C GLN A 57 2.87 8.41 14.95
N VAL A 58 3.58 9.44 14.48
CA VAL A 58 3.27 10.13 13.23
C VAL A 58 4.50 10.23 12.35
N VAL A 59 4.42 9.66 11.16
CA VAL A 59 5.41 9.81 10.08
C VAL A 59 4.77 10.63 8.96
N GLU A 60 5.16 11.90 8.86
CA GLU A 60 4.65 12.78 7.81
C GLU A 60 5.27 12.43 6.45
N LEU A 61 4.43 12.42 5.43
CA LEU A 61 4.78 12.18 4.04
C LEU A 61 4.56 13.44 3.20
N SER A 62 4.89 13.39 1.91
CA SER A 62 4.62 14.47 0.99
C SER A 62 3.11 14.66 0.77
N ASN A 63 2.71 15.88 0.34
CA ASN A 63 1.35 16.23 -0.07
C ASN A 63 0.29 16.03 1.02
N GLU A 64 0.62 16.35 2.28
CA GLU A 64 -0.32 16.27 3.42
C GLU A 64 -0.87 14.86 3.66
N PHE A 65 -0.02 13.84 3.42
CA PHE A 65 -0.26 12.48 3.88
C PHE A 65 0.62 12.16 5.07
N ALA A 66 0.18 11.24 5.93
CA ALA A 66 0.99 10.70 7.00
C ALA A 66 0.67 9.23 7.25
N ILE A 67 1.64 8.51 7.82
CA ILE A 67 1.42 7.19 8.39
C ILE A 67 1.29 7.36 9.89
N LEU A 68 0.23 6.81 10.46
CA LEU A 68 -0.03 6.83 11.89
C LEU A 68 0.04 5.42 12.46
N THR A 69 0.74 5.22 13.59
CA THR A 69 0.60 4.03 14.40
C THR A 69 -0.32 4.35 15.58
N VAL A 70 -1.49 3.72 15.60
CA VAL A 70 -2.62 4.11 16.45
C VAL A 70 -3.14 2.91 17.23
N PRO A 71 -3.23 2.99 18.56
CA PRO A 71 -3.93 1.97 19.35
C PRO A 71 -5.37 1.76 18.85
N GLU A 72 -5.81 0.50 18.76
CA GLU A 72 -7.14 0.13 18.22
C GLU A 72 -8.27 0.95 18.87
N SER A 73 -8.17 1.24 20.16
CA SER A 73 -9.16 2.02 20.92
C SER A 73 -9.25 3.50 20.53
N LEU A 74 -8.26 4.04 19.83
CA LEU A 74 -8.20 5.44 19.42
C LEU A 74 -8.54 5.67 17.95
N VAL A 75 -8.68 4.60 17.15
CA VAL A 75 -8.89 4.74 15.71
C VAL A 75 -10.16 5.52 15.37
N GLU A 76 -11.28 5.23 16.04
CA GLU A 76 -12.54 5.95 15.79
C GLU A 76 -12.45 7.44 16.15
N ARG A 77 -11.63 7.77 17.17
CA ARG A 77 -11.42 9.15 17.59
C ARG A 77 -10.63 9.99 16.59
N LEU A 78 -9.92 9.37 15.65
CA LEU A 78 -9.22 10.12 14.60
C LEU A 78 -10.18 10.97 13.77
N ALA A 79 -11.41 10.52 13.60
CA ALA A 79 -12.44 11.25 12.87
C ALA A 79 -12.90 12.55 13.56
N ASP A 80 -12.72 12.65 14.88
CA ASP A 80 -13.06 13.84 15.66
C ASP A 80 -12.09 15.01 15.44
N PHE A 81 -10.89 14.73 14.95
CA PHE A 81 -9.89 15.76 14.69
C PHE A 81 -10.22 16.50 13.39
N PRO A 82 -10.41 17.84 13.44
CA PRO A 82 -10.79 18.61 12.25
C PRO A 82 -9.73 18.60 11.16
N GLN A 83 -8.44 18.48 11.54
CA GLN A 83 -7.33 18.41 10.61
C GLN A 83 -7.25 17.08 9.85
N ILE A 84 -7.88 16.00 10.31
CA ILE A 84 -7.97 14.73 9.60
C ILE A 84 -9.08 14.81 8.56
N GLU A 85 -8.74 14.60 7.31
CA GLU A 85 -9.68 14.60 6.19
C GLU A 85 -10.15 13.19 5.84
N TYR A 86 -9.22 12.22 5.85
CA TYR A 86 -9.50 10.84 5.51
C TYR A 86 -8.54 9.89 6.19
N VAL A 87 -9.01 8.71 6.57
CA VAL A 87 -8.25 7.64 7.22
C VAL A 87 -8.49 6.34 6.48
N GLU A 88 -7.44 5.70 6.02
CA GLU A 88 -7.51 4.37 5.39
C GLU A 88 -6.45 3.42 5.97
N LYS A 89 -6.74 2.13 5.88
CA LYS A 89 -5.76 1.09 6.18
C LYS A 89 -4.89 0.77 4.98
N PRO A 90 -3.66 0.26 5.17
CA PRO A 90 -2.83 -0.22 4.08
C PRO A 90 -3.54 -1.33 3.30
N LYS A 91 -3.17 -1.46 2.03
CA LYS A 91 -3.68 -2.51 1.13
C LYS A 91 -2.55 -3.45 0.75
N ARG A 92 -2.86 -4.73 0.60
CA ARG A 92 -1.88 -5.69 0.09
C ARG A 92 -1.53 -5.37 -1.35
N LEU A 93 -0.25 -5.40 -1.65
CA LEU A 93 0.25 -5.35 -3.01
C LEU A 93 0.59 -6.78 -3.46
N PHE A 94 0.14 -7.13 -4.66
CA PHE A 94 0.40 -8.43 -5.25
C PHE A 94 1.24 -8.26 -6.51
N PHE A 95 2.15 -9.20 -6.75
CA PHE A 95 2.88 -9.25 -8.01
C PHE A 95 1.92 -9.55 -9.16
N GLN A 96 1.76 -8.61 -10.08
CA GLN A 96 0.83 -8.73 -11.22
C GLN A 96 1.53 -8.54 -12.57
N ALA A 97 2.78 -9.01 -12.70
CA ALA A 97 3.59 -8.79 -13.90
C ALA A 97 2.90 -9.24 -15.20
N ALA A 98 2.24 -10.40 -15.20
CA ALA A 98 1.55 -10.92 -16.39
C ALA A 98 0.33 -10.06 -16.78
N ASN A 99 -0.46 -9.62 -15.81
CA ASN A 99 -1.60 -8.73 -16.07
C ASN A 99 -1.14 -7.32 -16.45
N GLY A 100 -0.12 -6.79 -15.78
CA GLY A 100 0.47 -5.49 -16.08
C GLY A 100 0.91 -5.38 -17.53
N ARG A 101 1.62 -6.39 -18.04
CA ARG A 101 2.08 -6.47 -19.43
C ARG A 101 0.91 -6.41 -20.43
N ARG A 102 -0.20 -7.10 -20.16
CA ARG A 102 -1.38 -7.11 -21.03
C ARG A 102 -2.14 -5.78 -21.00
N VAL A 103 -2.37 -5.23 -19.80
CA VAL A 103 -3.10 -3.97 -19.63
C VAL A 103 -2.33 -2.78 -20.21
N SER A 104 -0.99 -2.80 -20.11
CA SER A 104 -0.12 -1.76 -20.70
C SER A 104 0.08 -1.91 -22.22
N CYS A 105 -0.63 -2.82 -22.87
CA CYS A 105 -0.55 -3.05 -24.33
C CYS A 105 0.87 -3.34 -24.84
N VAL A 106 1.73 -3.95 -24.00
CA VAL A 106 3.08 -4.34 -24.40
C VAL A 106 3.10 -5.41 -25.50
N PRO A 107 2.27 -6.48 -25.46
CA PRO A 107 2.29 -7.51 -26.50
C PRO A 107 2.07 -7.02 -27.93
N PRO A 108 1.12 -6.07 -28.20
CA PRO A 108 0.94 -5.54 -29.55
C PRO A 108 2.19 -4.89 -30.16
N VAL A 109 3.00 -4.18 -29.37
CA VAL A 109 4.20 -3.51 -29.88
C VAL A 109 5.40 -4.46 -30.01
N GLN A 110 5.36 -5.61 -29.34
CA GLN A 110 6.36 -6.69 -29.50
C GLN A 110 6.09 -7.60 -30.72
N ASN A 111 4.88 -7.55 -31.26
CA ASN A 111 4.50 -8.31 -32.45
C ASN A 111 4.72 -7.49 -33.76
N PRO A 112 4.79 -8.15 -34.94
CA PRO A 112 4.79 -7.44 -36.21
C PRO A 112 3.56 -6.51 -36.36
N PRO A 113 3.70 -5.34 -36.99
CA PRO A 113 4.87 -4.86 -37.72
C PRO A 113 5.95 -4.17 -36.88
N PHE A 114 5.72 -3.95 -35.57
CA PHE A 114 6.59 -3.11 -34.76
C PHE A 114 7.81 -3.85 -34.24
N SER A 115 7.64 -5.07 -33.71
CA SER A 115 8.72 -5.94 -33.17
C SER A 115 9.68 -5.22 -32.22
N LEU A 116 9.15 -4.41 -31.29
CA LEU A 116 9.92 -3.60 -30.36
C LEU A 116 10.19 -4.40 -29.07
N PHE A 117 11.46 -4.67 -28.77
CA PHE A 117 11.88 -5.43 -27.60
C PHE A 117 12.78 -4.63 -26.64
N GLY A 118 12.89 -3.31 -26.84
CA GLY A 118 13.66 -2.43 -25.96
C GLY A 118 15.19 -2.53 -26.16
N SER A 119 15.66 -3.06 -27.28
CA SER A 119 17.08 -3.15 -27.57
C SER A 119 17.75 -1.77 -27.51
N GLY A 120 18.84 -1.65 -26.72
CA GLY A 120 19.55 -0.39 -26.51
C GLY A 120 18.88 0.57 -25.50
N VAL A 121 17.79 0.17 -24.85
CA VAL A 121 17.13 0.97 -23.81
C VAL A 121 17.59 0.51 -22.44
N LEU A 122 18.07 1.44 -21.61
CA LEU A 122 18.37 1.20 -20.20
C LEU A 122 17.13 1.55 -19.35
N VAL A 123 16.72 0.63 -18.48
CA VAL A 123 15.61 0.84 -17.54
C VAL A 123 16.19 0.80 -16.13
N ALA A 124 16.01 1.87 -15.37
CA ALA A 124 16.32 1.90 -13.95
C ALA A 124 15.07 1.53 -13.15
N ILE A 125 15.20 0.55 -12.26
CA ILE A 125 14.14 0.13 -11.34
C ILE A 125 14.59 0.49 -9.93
N ILE A 126 13.79 1.32 -9.25
CA ILE A 126 14.02 1.72 -7.86
C ILE A 126 12.88 1.09 -7.04
N ASP A 127 13.20 -0.02 -6.37
CA ASP A 127 12.24 -0.84 -5.64
C ASP A 127 12.93 -1.53 -4.46
N SER A 128 12.24 -2.37 -3.71
CA SER A 128 12.78 -3.19 -2.60
C SER A 128 13.82 -4.23 -3.02
N GLY A 129 13.99 -4.46 -4.30
CA GLY A 129 14.94 -5.39 -4.90
C GLY A 129 14.44 -5.99 -6.20
N ILE A 130 15.25 -6.85 -6.79
CA ILE A 130 14.93 -7.59 -8.01
C ILE A 130 15.43 -9.03 -7.88
N ASP A 131 14.63 -10.00 -8.29
CA ASP A 131 15.08 -11.38 -8.42
C ASP A 131 15.91 -11.56 -9.72
N TYR A 132 17.19 -11.24 -9.62
CA TYR A 132 18.14 -11.38 -10.73
C TYR A 132 18.45 -12.85 -11.08
N THR A 133 17.91 -13.83 -10.33
CA THR A 133 18.06 -15.26 -10.64
C THR A 133 16.99 -15.73 -11.62
N ASN A 134 15.94 -14.93 -11.84
CA ASN A 134 14.89 -15.22 -12.81
C ASN A 134 15.50 -15.45 -14.21
N PRO A 135 15.09 -16.51 -14.93
CA PRO A 135 15.55 -16.81 -16.28
C PRO A 135 15.43 -15.66 -17.29
N ASP A 136 14.45 -14.77 -17.11
CA ASP A 136 14.25 -13.59 -17.98
C ASP A 136 15.43 -12.61 -17.99
N PHE A 137 16.32 -12.67 -16.96
CA PHE A 137 17.54 -11.89 -16.86
C PHE A 137 18.78 -12.62 -17.39
N ARG A 138 18.59 -13.71 -18.14
CA ARG A 138 19.69 -14.46 -18.75
C ARG A 138 19.58 -14.43 -20.27
N ASN A 139 20.73 -14.54 -20.92
CA ASN A 139 20.78 -14.80 -22.35
C ASN A 139 20.51 -16.29 -22.62
N ASP A 140 20.30 -16.66 -23.89
CA ASP A 140 20.03 -18.05 -24.30
C ASP A 140 21.21 -19.01 -24.01
N ASP A 141 22.43 -18.48 -23.89
CA ASP A 141 23.63 -19.15 -23.47
C ASP A 141 23.82 -19.27 -21.96
N GLY A 142 22.90 -18.72 -21.17
CA GLY A 142 22.88 -18.80 -19.72
C GLY A 142 23.66 -17.71 -18.99
N ASP A 143 24.36 -16.85 -19.71
CA ASP A 143 25.03 -15.69 -19.13
C ASP A 143 24.03 -14.61 -18.71
N ARG A 144 24.46 -13.71 -17.80
CA ARG A 144 23.64 -12.57 -17.37
C ARG A 144 23.52 -11.55 -18.50
N LYS A 145 22.30 -11.02 -18.67
CA LYS A 145 22.02 -9.88 -19.56
C LYS A 145 22.62 -8.60 -19.01
#